data_a07cfef27e6609483f547aed174f3e42
#
_entry.id   a07cfef27e6609483f547aed174f3e42
#
_cell.length_a   1.000
_cell.length_b   1.000
_cell.length_c   1.000
_cell.angle_alpha   90.00
_cell.angle_beta   90.00
_cell.angle_gamma   90.00
#
_symmetry.space_group_name_H-M   'P 1'
#
loop_
_entity.id
_entity.type
_entity.pdbx_description
1 polymer ?
#
loop_
_entity_poly.entity_id
_entity_poly.type
_entity_poly.pdbx_seq_one_letter_code
_entity_poly.pdbx_strand_id
1 'polypeptide(L)'
;AGAVNVDVVERTAIERACQLFGCRFANVQPHSGSQANHAVLHAVAEPGDTIVSMDLNAGGHLSHGASVNFSGKWFKVVNYGVGVDDGLIDYDQVVDLARRHRPRLIIAGGSAYPRALDFAAFRRAADAGGSKLLVDMAHFAGLVAGGAHEQPFPHADIVTTTTYKSLRGPRGAIILWNDEALRKRINLAVFPGLQGTPFLQIVAAKAVALGEALKPEFAAYARAVLANARALASRLQRH
;
A
#
# COMPACT_ATOMS: atom_id res chain seq x y z
N ALA A 1 30.12 3.52 -14.69
CA ALA A 1 30.57 2.54 -15.65
C ALA A 1 30.15 1.14 -15.19
N GLY A 2 29.48 0.36 -16.05
CA GLY A 2 29.26 -1.06 -15.82
C GLY A 2 28.00 -1.50 -15.08
N ALA A 3 27.00 -0.63 -14.94
CA ALA A 3 25.75 -0.98 -14.26
C ALA A 3 24.70 -1.68 -15.16
N VAL A 4 25.02 -2.00 -16.43
CA VAL A 4 24.04 -2.54 -17.39
C VAL A 4 23.32 -3.79 -16.88
N ASN A 5 24.02 -4.71 -16.23
CA ASN A 5 23.42 -5.92 -15.68
C ASN A 5 22.51 -5.62 -14.51
N VAL A 6 22.85 -4.61 -13.71
CA VAL A 6 22.04 -4.14 -12.57
C VAL A 6 20.75 -3.47 -13.07
N ASP A 7 20.86 -2.67 -14.12
CA ASP A 7 19.71 -2.03 -14.77
C ASP A 7 18.73 -3.07 -15.32
N VAL A 8 19.23 -4.21 -15.85
CA VAL A 8 18.39 -5.34 -16.27
C VAL A 8 17.65 -5.94 -15.09
N VAL A 9 18.32 -6.14 -13.96
CA VAL A 9 17.71 -6.69 -12.73
C VAL A 9 16.59 -5.79 -12.22
N GLU A 10 16.84 -4.49 -12.13
CA GLU A 10 15.84 -3.52 -11.65
C GLU A 10 14.66 -3.45 -12.62
N ARG A 11 14.90 -3.37 -13.92
CA ARG A 11 13.86 -3.39 -14.94
C ARG A 11 13.00 -4.64 -14.85
N THR A 12 13.62 -5.81 -14.67
CA THR A 12 12.89 -7.07 -14.48
C THR A 12 11.98 -7.03 -13.24
N ALA A 13 12.46 -6.45 -12.13
CA ALA A 13 11.64 -6.28 -10.93
C ALA A 13 10.45 -5.34 -11.19
N ILE A 14 10.65 -4.22 -11.88
CA ILE A 14 9.60 -3.26 -12.25
C ILE A 14 8.56 -3.92 -13.16
N GLU A 15 9.00 -4.58 -14.24
CA GLU A 15 8.12 -5.25 -15.20
C GLU A 15 7.24 -6.31 -14.52
N ARG A 16 7.83 -7.14 -13.66
CA ARG A 16 7.11 -8.17 -12.89
C ARG A 16 6.12 -7.56 -11.90
N ALA A 17 6.49 -6.47 -11.23
CA ALA A 17 5.57 -5.75 -10.34
C ALA A 17 4.37 -5.18 -11.12
N CYS A 18 4.63 -4.54 -12.27
CA CYS A 18 3.58 -4.01 -13.14
C CYS A 18 2.66 -5.11 -13.66
N GLN A 19 3.22 -6.23 -14.12
CA GLN A 19 2.45 -7.38 -14.60
C GLN A 19 1.60 -7.99 -13.47
N LEU A 20 2.17 -8.20 -12.29
CA LEU A 20 1.51 -8.85 -11.15
C LEU A 20 0.33 -8.05 -10.61
N PHE A 21 0.45 -6.74 -10.55
CA PHE A 21 -0.54 -5.85 -9.95
C PHE A 21 -1.35 -5.02 -10.97
N GLY A 22 -1.15 -5.24 -12.27
CA GLY A 22 -1.92 -4.59 -13.32
C GLY A 22 -1.73 -3.07 -13.37
N CYS A 23 -0.51 -2.56 -13.21
CA CYS A 23 -0.20 -1.14 -13.25
C CYS A 23 0.80 -0.77 -14.34
N ARG A 24 0.89 0.53 -14.64
CA ARG A 24 1.80 1.04 -15.68
C ARG A 24 3.22 1.33 -15.16
N PHE A 25 3.34 1.70 -13.90
CA PHE A 25 4.59 2.14 -13.30
C PHE A 25 4.80 1.53 -11.93
N ALA A 26 6.05 1.21 -11.62
CA ALA A 26 6.48 0.75 -10.32
C ALA A 26 7.84 1.36 -9.95
N ASN A 27 8.04 1.63 -8.65
CA ASN A 27 9.35 1.89 -8.07
C ASN A 27 9.65 0.78 -7.05
N VAL A 28 10.77 0.07 -7.25
CA VAL A 28 11.13 -1.12 -6.47
C VAL A 28 12.27 -0.85 -5.46
N GLN A 29 12.70 0.41 -5.35
CA GLN A 29 13.82 0.81 -4.50
C GLN A 29 13.48 1.04 -3.01
N PRO A 30 12.23 1.32 -2.56
CA PRO A 30 11.96 1.57 -1.15
C PRO A 30 12.47 0.45 -0.24
N HIS A 31 13.16 0.84 0.85
CA HIS A 31 13.77 -0.08 1.79
C HIS A 31 12.74 -0.71 2.76
N SER A 32 11.61 -0.04 2.96
CA SER A 32 10.53 -0.48 3.86
C SER A 32 9.19 0.11 3.45
N GLY A 33 8.09 -0.45 3.96
CA GLY A 33 6.74 0.11 3.78
C GLY A 33 6.63 1.55 4.30
N SER A 34 7.23 1.84 5.45
CA SER A 34 7.23 3.21 6.00
C SER A 34 7.94 4.20 5.08
N GLN A 35 9.06 3.81 4.45
CA GLN A 35 9.74 4.67 3.48
C GLN A 35 8.95 4.82 2.18
N ALA A 36 8.27 3.76 1.72
CA ALA A 36 7.38 3.85 0.56
C ALA A 36 6.23 4.84 0.83
N ASN A 37 5.57 4.73 1.98
CA ASN A 37 4.51 5.65 2.38
C ASN A 37 5.03 7.08 2.56
N HIS A 38 6.22 7.25 3.14
CA HIS A 38 6.87 8.56 3.25
C HIS A 38 7.17 9.16 1.88
N ALA A 39 7.69 8.36 0.95
CA ALA A 39 7.95 8.82 -0.41
C ALA A 39 6.67 9.26 -1.13
N VAL A 40 5.57 8.53 -0.96
CA VAL A 40 4.27 8.93 -1.52
C VAL A 40 3.79 10.23 -0.90
N LEU A 41 3.80 10.35 0.43
CA LEU A 41 3.41 11.58 1.12
C LEU A 41 4.25 12.77 0.65
N HIS A 42 5.57 12.61 0.57
CA HIS A 42 6.47 13.64 0.06
C HIS A 42 6.23 14.00 -1.42
N ALA A 43 5.79 13.02 -2.23
CA ALA A 43 5.48 13.26 -3.64
C ALA A 43 4.17 14.01 -3.86
N VAL A 44 3.15 13.88 -3.00
CA VAL A 44 1.79 14.36 -3.28
C VAL A 44 1.25 15.38 -2.29
N ALA A 45 1.91 15.59 -1.15
CA ALA A 45 1.47 16.49 -0.09
C ALA A 45 2.62 17.36 0.43
N GLU A 46 2.30 18.47 1.06
CA GLU A 46 3.24 19.37 1.71
C GLU A 46 3.03 19.34 3.24
N PRO A 47 4.07 19.63 4.05
CA PRO A 47 3.91 19.74 5.50
C PRO A 47 2.77 20.70 5.87
N GLY A 48 1.87 20.23 6.75
CA GLY A 48 0.68 20.97 7.16
C GLY A 48 -0.58 20.65 6.36
N ASP A 49 -0.47 19.92 5.24
CA ASP A 49 -1.63 19.40 4.52
C ASP A 49 -2.42 18.40 5.40
N THR A 50 -3.71 18.26 5.11
CA THR A 50 -4.56 17.27 5.79
C THR A 50 -4.48 15.92 5.07
N ILE A 51 -4.37 14.85 5.84
CA ILE A 51 -4.52 13.47 5.41
C ILE A 51 -5.63 12.79 6.20
N VAL A 52 -6.35 11.86 5.55
CA VAL A 52 -7.35 11.01 6.21
C VAL A 52 -6.84 9.58 6.19
N SER A 53 -6.89 8.90 7.33
CA SER A 53 -6.38 7.54 7.47
C SER A 53 -7.10 6.77 8.58
N MET A 54 -6.95 5.46 8.62
CA MET A 54 -7.48 4.63 9.69
C MET A 54 -6.77 4.93 11.01
N ASP A 55 -7.55 5.08 12.09
CA ASP A 55 -7.02 5.22 13.44
C ASP A 55 -6.15 4.00 13.82
N LEU A 56 -5.06 4.26 14.54
CA LEU A 56 -4.14 3.19 14.97
C LEU A 56 -4.87 2.14 15.83
N ASN A 57 -5.79 2.57 16.70
CA ASN A 57 -6.55 1.68 17.57
C ASN A 57 -7.62 0.88 16.80
N ALA A 58 -8.04 1.36 15.62
CA ALA A 58 -8.93 0.63 14.71
C ALA A 58 -8.19 -0.35 13.78
N GLY A 59 -6.87 -0.42 13.87
CA GLY A 59 -6.04 -1.30 13.05
C GLY A 59 -5.18 -0.58 12.01
N GLY A 60 -5.05 0.74 12.07
CA GLY A 60 -4.19 1.53 11.19
C GLY A 60 -2.71 1.19 11.32
N HIS A 61 -1.87 1.83 10.51
CA HIS A 61 -0.42 1.67 10.57
C HIS A 61 0.25 2.95 11.07
N LEU A 62 1.40 2.82 11.76
CA LEU A 62 2.15 3.97 12.31
C LEU A 62 2.47 5.02 11.24
N SER A 63 2.85 4.61 10.02
CA SER A 63 3.18 5.55 8.93
C SER A 63 1.97 6.20 8.25
N HIS A 64 0.76 5.95 8.75
CA HIS A 64 -0.46 6.57 8.26
C HIS A 64 -0.91 7.78 9.10
N GLY A 65 -0.03 8.36 9.90
CA GLY A 65 -0.35 9.57 10.67
C GLY A 65 -0.27 9.43 12.18
N ALA A 66 0.30 8.34 12.72
CA ALA A 66 0.48 8.21 14.16
C ALA A 66 1.39 9.35 14.68
N SER A 67 1.02 9.95 15.82
CA SER A 67 1.68 11.14 16.37
C SER A 67 3.18 10.99 16.64
N VAL A 68 3.62 9.78 16.89
CA VAL A 68 5.05 9.44 17.07
C VAL A 68 5.82 9.28 15.77
N ASN A 69 5.10 9.11 14.65
CA ASN A 69 5.69 8.96 13.31
C ASN A 69 5.85 10.33 12.63
N PHE A 70 6.78 10.42 11.65
CA PHE A 70 6.95 11.65 10.87
C PHE A 70 5.62 12.11 10.24
N SER A 71 4.79 11.17 9.79
CA SER A 71 3.50 11.47 9.15
C SER A 71 2.54 12.21 10.08
N GLY A 72 2.49 11.84 11.36
CA GLY A 72 1.69 12.54 12.36
C GLY A 72 2.31 13.86 12.84
N LYS A 73 3.62 14.06 12.61
CA LYS A 73 4.31 15.32 12.94
C LYS A 73 4.23 16.35 11.84
N TRP A 74 4.17 15.92 10.59
CA TRP A 74 4.21 16.81 9.43
C TRP A 74 2.83 17.16 8.88
N PHE A 75 1.84 16.27 9.06
CA PHE A 75 0.51 16.43 8.47
C PHE A 75 -0.57 16.62 9.54
N LYS A 76 -1.66 17.30 9.17
CA LYS A 76 -2.89 17.32 9.95
C LYS A 76 -3.62 16.00 9.69
N VAL A 77 -3.69 15.14 10.70
CA VAL A 77 -4.27 13.83 10.58
C VAL A 77 -5.71 13.83 11.04
N VAL A 78 -6.62 13.35 10.20
CA VAL A 78 -8.01 13.09 10.52
C VAL A 78 -8.23 11.59 10.40
N ASN A 79 -8.69 10.96 11.47
CA ASN A 79 -8.84 9.51 11.49
C ASN A 79 -10.28 9.08 11.25
N TYR A 80 -10.47 8.00 10.49
CA TYR A 80 -11.66 7.19 10.49
C TYR A 80 -11.43 5.93 11.32
N GLY A 81 -12.51 5.41 11.92
CA GLY A 81 -12.47 4.22 12.74
C GLY A 81 -13.29 3.07 12.16
N VAL A 82 -13.71 2.20 13.06
CA VAL A 82 -14.64 1.10 12.78
C VAL A 82 -15.83 1.20 13.72
N GLY A 83 -16.99 0.70 13.29
CA GLY A 83 -18.18 0.61 14.12
C GLY A 83 -17.92 -0.22 15.37
N VAL A 84 -18.46 0.24 16.50
CA VAL A 84 -18.29 -0.43 17.81
C VAL A 84 -18.99 -1.81 17.81
N ASP A 85 -20.13 -1.91 17.11
CA ASP A 85 -20.98 -3.11 17.15
C ASP A 85 -20.52 -4.19 16.17
N ASP A 86 -20.01 -3.80 14.99
CA ASP A 86 -19.72 -4.71 13.88
C ASP A 86 -18.24 -4.77 13.49
N GLY A 87 -17.43 -3.81 13.95
CA GLY A 87 -16.02 -3.69 13.61
C GLY A 87 -15.78 -3.36 12.13
N LEU A 88 -16.77 -2.79 11.42
CA LEU A 88 -16.66 -2.44 10.01
C LEU A 88 -16.33 -0.95 9.84
N ILE A 89 -15.67 -0.64 8.72
CA ILE A 89 -15.44 0.75 8.31
C ILE A 89 -16.77 1.35 7.86
N ASP A 90 -17.15 2.49 8.45
CA ASP A 90 -18.25 3.32 7.96
C ASP A 90 -17.74 4.20 6.80
N TYR A 91 -18.03 3.78 5.58
CA TYR A 91 -17.61 4.49 4.38
C TYR A 91 -18.32 5.82 4.17
N ASP A 92 -19.54 5.98 4.69
CA ASP A 92 -20.24 7.27 4.64
C ASP A 92 -19.54 8.28 5.57
N GLN A 93 -19.08 7.83 6.73
CA GLN A 93 -18.21 8.66 7.60
C GLN A 93 -16.94 9.09 6.85
N VAL A 94 -16.29 8.20 6.11
CA VAL A 94 -15.08 8.56 5.33
C VAL A 94 -15.40 9.62 4.27
N VAL A 95 -16.56 9.51 3.58
CA VAL A 95 -17.02 10.52 2.62
C VAL A 95 -17.26 11.87 3.31
N ASP A 96 -17.90 11.88 4.48
CA ASP A 96 -18.17 13.12 5.23
C ASP A 96 -16.88 13.77 5.74
N LEU A 97 -15.93 12.99 6.22
CA LEU A 97 -14.61 13.49 6.60
C LEU A 97 -13.88 14.10 5.40
N ALA A 98 -13.94 13.43 4.23
CA ALA A 98 -13.33 13.94 3.01
C ALA A 98 -13.93 15.27 2.55
N ARG A 99 -15.27 15.39 2.57
CA ARG A 99 -15.98 16.64 2.21
C ARG A 99 -15.65 17.78 3.16
N ARG A 100 -15.63 17.50 4.47
CA ARG A 100 -15.41 18.50 5.53
C ARG A 100 -13.98 19.00 5.58
N HIS A 101 -13.02 18.10 5.47
CA HIS A 101 -11.60 18.41 5.66
C HIS A 101 -10.82 18.60 4.39
N ARG A 102 -11.36 18.20 3.23
CA ARG A 102 -10.72 18.26 1.91
C ARG A 102 -9.26 17.82 1.94
N PRO A 103 -8.98 16.59 2.40
CA PRO A 103 -7.63 16.13 2.59
C PRO A 103 -6.88 16.05 1.26
N ARG A 104 -5.58 16.23 1.31
CA ARG A 104 -4.71 16.03 0.14
C ARG A 104 -4.66 14.56 -0.28
N LEU A 105 -4.72 13.66 0.73
CA LEU A 105 -4.62 12.22 0.56
C LEU A 105 -5.57 11.50 1.52
N ILE A 106 -6.25 10.47 0.99
CA ILE A 106 -6.92 9.45 1.80
C ILE A 106 -6.09 8.18 1.72
N ILE A 107 -5.80 7.57 2.88
CA ILE A 107 -5.04 6.32 2.98
C ILE A 107 -6.01 5.20 3.37
N ALA A 108 -6.18 4.25 2.47
CA ALA A 108 -6.91 3.00 2.71
C ALA A 108 -5.91 1.87 3.01
N GLY A 109 -6.24 1.05 3.99
CA GLY A 109 -5.37 -0.04 4.44
C GLY A 109 -4.98 0.10 5.91
N GLY A 110 -4.50 -0.98 6.47
CA GLY A 110 -4.14 -1.05 7.89
C GLY A 110 -3.34 -2.31 8.21
N SER A 111 -2.85 -2.37 9.45
CA SER A 111 -2.06 -3.51 9.95
C SER A 111 -2.92 -4.64 10.51
N ALA A 112 -4.07 -4.31 11.09
CA ALA A 112 -4.86 -5.24 11.89
C ALA A 112 -6.38 -5.24 11.55
N TYR A 113 -6.78 -4.64 10.44
CA TYR A 113 -8.17 -4.70 9.97
C TYR A 113 -8.41 -6.02 9.22
N PRO A 114 -9.24 -6.95 9.75
CA PRO A 114 -9.34 -8.31 9.22
C PRO A 114 -10.42 -8.48 8.15
N ARG A 115 -11.10 -7.42 7.75
CA ARG A 115 -12.18 -7.45 6.76
C ARG A 115 -11.69 -7.00 5.39
N ALA A 116 -12.45 -7.34 4.34
CA ALA A 116 -12.20 -6.80 3.01
C ALA A 116 -12.41 -5.28 2.97
N LEU A 117 -11.61 -4.60 2.17
CA LEU A 117 -11.72 -3.17 1.92
C LEU A 117 -12.53 -2.94 0.64
N ASP A 118 -13.51 -2.05 0.67
CA ASP A 118 -14.21 -1.56 -0.52
C ASP A 118 -13.45 -0.38 -1.13
N PHE A 119 -12.60 -0.67 -2.13
CA PHE A 119 -11.81 0.37 -2.78
C PHE A 119 -12.66 1.34 -3.60
N ALA A 120 -13.82 0.91 -4.12
CA ALA A 120 -14.74 1.79 -4.81
C ALA A 120 -15.37 2.80 -3.84
N ALA A 121 -15.69 2.38 -2.61
CA ALA A 121 -16.16 3.29 -1.58
C ALA A 121 -15.09 4.32 -1.18
N PHE A 122 -13.84 3.90 -1.00
CA PHE A 122 -12.74 4.84 -0.77
C PHE A 122 -12.53 5.79 -1.96
N ARG A 123 -12.68 5.33 -3.20
CA ARG A 123 -12.61 6.20 -4.38
C ARG A 123 -13.70 7.27 -4.34
N ARG A 124 -14.97 6.88 -4.03
CA ARG A 124 -16.05 7.86 -3.87
C ARG A 124 -15.73 8.92 -2.82
N ALA A 125 -15.14 8.50 -1.69
CA ALA A 125 -14.72 9.44 -0.64
C ALA A 125 -13.61 10.38 -1.15
N ALA A 126 -12.62 9.86 -1.85
CA ALA A 126 -11.54 10.67 -2.39
C ALA A 126 -12.04 11.67 -3.45
N ASP A 127 -12.96 11.27 -4.32
CA ASP A 127 -13.60 12.15 -5.31
C ASP A 127 -14.41 13.25 -4.62
N ALA A 128 -15.17 12.91 -3.57
CA ALA A 128 -15.98 13.87 -2.80
C ALA A 128 -15.13 14.95 -2.09
N GLY A 129 -13.88 14.63 -1.72
CA GLY A 129 -12.92 15.55 -1.11
C GLY A 129 -11.98 16.24 -2.09
N GLY A 130 -11.94 15.80 -3.36
CA GLY A 130 -10.91 16.21 -4.33
C GLY A 130 -9.52 15.68 -3.97
N SER A 131 -9.45 14.53 -3.33
CA SER A 131 -8.25 13.91 -2.77
C SER A 131 -7.66 12.85 -3.69
N LYS A 132 -6.36 12.55 -3.53
CA LYS A 132 -5.80 11.32 -4.05
C LYS A 132 -6.10 10.15 -3.10
N LEU A 133 -6.19 8.94 -3.65
CA LEU A 133 -6.35 7.70 -2.89
C LEU A 133 -5.04 6.90 -2.92
N LEU A 134 -4.43 6.71 -1.76
CA LEU A 134 -3.36 5.75 -1.52
C LEU A 134 -3.94 4.47 -0.91
N VAL A 135 -3.65 3.33 -1.51
CA VAL A 135 -3.91 2.03 -0.88
C VAL A 135 -2.59 1.43 -0.41
N ASP A 136 -2.45 1.27 0.90
CA ASP A 136 -1.36 0.47 1.48
C ASP A 136 -1.86 -0.97 1.67
N MET A 137 -1.47 -1.85 0.75
CA MET A 137 -1.88 -3.26 0.76
C MET A 137 -0.84 -4.18 1.43
N ALA A 138 0.08 -3.64 2.22
CA ALA A 138 1.22 -4.39 2.76
C ALA A 138 0.83 -5.73 3.42
N HIS A 139 -0.28 -5.78 4.16
CA HIS A 139 -0.72 -6.99 4.86
C HIS A 139 -1.40 -8.01 3.95
N PHE A 140 -2.06 -7.57 2.88
CA PHE A 140 -2.85 -8.44 1.99
C PHE A 140 -2.34 -8.51 0.54
N ALA A 141 -1.17 -7.94 0.23
CA ALA A 141 -0.62 -7.93 -1.12
C ALA A 141 -0.46 -9.32 -1.74
N GLY A 142 -0.12 -10.32 -0.94
CA GLY A 142 -0.07 -11.70 -1.42
C GLY A 142 -1.44 -12.29 -1.79
N LEU A 143 -2.51 -11.83 -1.11
CA LEU A 143 -3.87 -12.21 -1.45
C LEU A 143 -4.32 -11.54 -2.76
N VAL A 144 -3.96 -10.26 -2.94
CA VAL A 144 -4.19 -9.53 -4.20
C VAL A 144 -3.45 -10.21 -5.34
N ALA A 145 -2.15 -10.47 -5.19
CA ALA A 145 -1.31 -11.13 -6.20
C ALA A 145 -1.82 -12.53 -6.58
N GLY A 146 -2.36 -13.28 -5.62
CA GLY A 146 -2.94 -14.61 -5.84
C GLY A 146 -4.42 -14.62 -6.25
N GLY A 147 -5.02 -13.45 -6.50
CA GLY A 147 -6.44 -13.34 -6.89
C GLY A 147 -7.44 -13.71 -5.80
N ALA A 148 -7.03 -13.68 -4.54
CA ALA A 148 -7.86 -14.01 -3.38
C ALA A 148 -8.39 -12.76 -2.63
N HIS A 149 -8.04 -11.57 -3.09
CA HIS A 149 -8.52 -10.27 -2.64
C HIS A 149 -8.68 -9.36 -3.87
N GLU A 150 -9.59 -8.39 -3.79
CA GLU A 150 -9.80 -7.40 -4.84
C GLU A 150 -8.52 -6.59 -5.12
N GLN A 151 -8.34 -6.22 -6.39
CA GLN A 151 -7.26 -5.35 -6.83
C GLN A 151 -7.57 -3.90 -6.47
N PRO A 152 -6.59 -3.13 -5.92
CA PRO A 152 -6.79 -1.70 -5.64
C PRO A 152 -7.02 -0.86 -6.90
N PHE A 153 -6.39 -1.23 -8.01
CA PHE A 153 -6.67 -0.61 -9.31
C PHE A 153 -7.97 -1.17 -9.92
N PRO A 154 -8.77 -0.33 -10.59
CA PRO A 154 -8.50 1.05 -11.02
C PRO A 154 -8.82 2.16 -10.01
N HIS A 155 -9.23 1.83 -8.77
CA HIS A 155 -9.73 2.80 -7.80
C HIS A 155 -8.63 3.68 -7.19
N ALA A 156 -7.46 3.10 -6.91
CA ALA A 156 -6.34 3.80 -6.29
C ALA A 156 -5.55 4.66 -7.28
N ASP A 157 -5.13 5.87 -6.87
CA ASP A 157 -4.14 6.67 -7.59
C ASP A 157 -2.74 6.08 -7.42
N ILE A 158 -2.42 5.64 -6.19
CA ILE A 158 -1.13 5.09 -5.81
C ILE A 158 -1.37 3.89 -4.90
N VAL A 159 -0.54 2.87 -5.05
CA VAL A 159 -0.55 1.69 -4.18
C VAL A 159 0.84 1.48 -3.61
N THR A 160 0.93 1.22 -2.31
CA THR A 160 2.18 0.79 -1.67
C THR A 160 2.02 -0.61 -1.10
N THR A 161 3.12 -1.34 -1.03
CA THR A 161 3.16 -2.61 -0.30
C THR A 161 4.57 -2.94 0.16
N THR A 162 4.66 -3.63 1.29
CA THR A 162 5.86 -4.39 1.64
C THR A 162 5.97 -5.65 0.81
N THR A 163 7.19 -6.14 0.62
CA THR A 163 7.44 -7.35 -0.16
C THR A 163 7.56 -8.63 0.69
N TYR A 164 7.71 -8.50 2.02
CA TYR A 164 8.09 -9.61 2.92
C TYR A 164 6.97 -10.19 3.79
N LYS A 165 5.74 -9.68 3.68
CA LYS A 165 4.58 -10.22 4.41
C LYS A 165 3.91 -11.33 3.59
N SER A 166 2.60 -11.24 3.35
CA SER A 166 1.87 -12.24 2.56
C SER A 166 2.40 -12.42 1.13
N LEU A 167 3.11 -11.44 0.58
CA LEU A 167 3.76 -11.55 -0.74
C LEU A 167 5.00 -12.47 -0.74
N ARG A 168 5.53 -12.83 0.44
CA ARG A 168 6.59 -13.84 0.60
C ARG A 168 7.96 -13.48 -0.01
N GLY A 169 8.25 -12.19 -0.19
CA GLY A 169 9.51 -11.70 -0.75
C GLY A 169 10.53 -11.25 0.29
N PRO A 170 11.61 -10.59 -0.14
CA PRO A 170 12.61 -10.02 0.74
C PRO A 170 12.09 -8.79 1.49
N ARG A 171 12.78 -8.38 2.55
CA ARG A 171 12.48 -7.13 3.26
C ARG A 171 12.69 -5.94 2.35
N GLY A 172 11.64 -5.18 2.15
CA GLY A 172 11.60 -4.01 1.30
C GLY A 172 10.15 -3.62 1.00
N ALA A 173 9.97 -2.69 0.08
CA ALA A 173 8.66 -2.26 -0.38
C ALA A 173 8.70 -1.86 -1.86
N ILE A 174 7.52 -1.68 -2.43
CA ILE A 174 7.32 -1.16 -3.79
C ILE A 174 6.21 -0.11 -3.77
N ILE A 175 6.28 0.82 -4.72
CA ILE A 175 5.24 1.82 -5.00
C ILE A 175 4.76 1.58 -6.42
N LEU A 176 3.44 1.57 -6.63
CA LEU A 176 2.77 1.27 -7.89
C LEU A 176 1.80 2.41 -8.25
N TRP A 177 1.67 2.77 -9.53
CA TRP A 177 0.73 3.80 -9.98
C TRP A 177 0.48 3.73 -11.49
N ASN A 178 -0.51 4.49 -11.97
CA ASN A 178 -0.89 4.52 -13.39
C ASN A 178 -0.73 5.88 -14.05
N ASP A 179 -0.74 6.98 -13.27
CA ASP A 179 -0.68 8.34 -13.78
C ASP A 179 0.77 8.75 -14.12
N GLU A 180 1.04 9.05 -15.39
CA GLU A 180 2.36 9.53 -15.87
C GLU A 180 2.82 10.80 -15.12
N ALA A 181 1.88 11.68 -14.74
CA ALA A 181 2.22 12.91 -14.04
C ALA A 181 2.86 12.68 -12.66
N LEU A 182 2.62 11.53 -12.04
CA LEU A 182 3.22 11.15 -10.76
C LEU A 182 4.64 10.56 -10.91
N ARG A 183 5.02 10.11 -12.10
CA ARG A 183 6.25 9.35 -12.33
C ARG A 183 7.50 10.07 -11.83
N LYS A 184 7.70 11.30 -12.30
CA LYS A 184 8.86 12.08 -11.89
C LYS A 184 8.83 12.39 -10.39
N ARG A 185 7.65 12.74 -9.86
CA ARG A 185 7.49 13.12 -8.44
C ARG A 185 7.79 11.96 -7.51
N ILE A 186 7.22 10.77 -7.77
CA ILE A 186 7.46 9.58 -6.93
C ILE A 186 8.91 9.14 -7.00
N ASN A 187 9.50 9.08 -8.20
CA ASN A 187 10.89 8.66 -8.35
C ASN A 187 11.86 9.62 -7.66
N LEU A 188 11.66 10.94 -7.78
CA LEU A 188 12.47 11.93 -7.08
C LEU A 188 12.27 11.89 -5.56
N ALA A 189 11.06 11.60 -5.09
CA ALA A 189 10.79 11.44 -3.66
C ALA A 189 11.52 10.22 -3.07
N VAL A 190 11.61 9.12 -3.82
CA VAL A 190 12.40 7.96 -3.40
C VAL A 190 13.88 8.29 -3.44
N PHE A 191 14.40 8.67 -4.61
CA PHE A 191 15.80 9.04 -4.82
C PHE A 191 15.88 10.33 -5.66
N PRO A 192 16.61 11.34 -5.20
CA PRO A 192 17.43 11.43 -3.97
C PRO A 192 16.65 11.95 -2.73
N GLY A 193 15.32 12.07 -2.78
CA GLY A 193 14.54 12.74 -1.74
C GLY A 193 14.67 12.10 -0.36
N LEU A 194 14.53 10.79 -0.26
CA LEU A 194 14.52 10.06 1.02
C LEU A 194 15.63 9.01 1.14
N GLN A 195 16.11 8.49 0.02
CA GLN A 195 17.09 7.41 -0.02
C GLN A 195 18.28 7.79 -0.90
N GLY A 196 19.46 7.22 -0.59
CA GLY A 196 20.63 7.20 -1.43
C GLY A 196 20.66 5.94 -2.29
N THR A 197 21.81 5.29 -2.35
CA THR A 197 22.07 4.09 -3.14
C THR A 197 21.06 2.97 -2.81
N PRO A 198 20.40 2.39 -3.81
CA PRO A 198 19.47 1.27 -3.58
C PRO A 198 20.23 0.01 -3.16
N PHE A 199 19.56 -0.86 -2.39
CA PHE A 199 20.07 -2.19 -2.05
C PHE A 199 19.83 -3.15 -3.21
N LEU A 200 20.78 -3.23 -4.13
CA LEU A 200 20.61 -3.96 -5.39
C LEU A 200 20.39 -5.48 -5.19
N GLN A 201 21.00 -6.06 -4.16
CA GLN A 201 20.74 -7.44 -3.77
C GLN A 201 19.27 -7.67 -3.33
N ILE A 202 18.65 -6.67 -2.71
CA ILE A 202 17.24 -6.72 -2.35
C ILE A 202 16.36 -6.52 -3.58
N VAL A 203 16.73 -5.65 -4.51
CA VAL A 203 16.03 -5.48 -5.78
C VAL A 203 16.05 -6.78 -6.59
N ALA A 204 17.19 -7.47 -6.65
CA ALA A 204 17.31 -8.78 -7.28
C ALA A 204 16.40 -9.83 -6.61
N ALA A 205 16.38 -9.88 -5.29
CA ALA A 205 15.49 -10.77 -4.55
C ALA A 205 14.00 -10.42 -4.75
N LYS A 206 13.64 -9.14 -4.89
CA LYS A 206 12.29 -8.72 -5.28
C LYS A 206 11.94 -9.23 -6.68
N ALA A 207 12.85 -9.13 -7.65
CA ALA A 207 12.64 -9.64 -9.00
C ALA A 207 12.32 -11.13 -8.99
N VAL A 208 13.03 -11.94 -8.18
CA VAL A 208 12.77 -13.37 -8.02
C VAL A 208 11.40 -13.60 -7.39
N ALA A 209 11.11 -12.97 -6.24
CA ALA A 209 9.85 -13.15 -5.51
C ALA A 209 8.62 -12.76 -6.33
N LEU A 210 8.70 -11.65 -7.09
CA LEU A 210 7.62 -11.23 -7.99
C LEU A 210 7.43 -12.22 -9.14
N GLY A 211 8.54 -12.80 -9.65
CA GLY A 211 8.48 -13.87 -10.66
C GLY A 211 7.85 -15.16 -10.12
N GLU A 212 8.07 -15.50 -8.84
CA GLU A 212 7.38 -16.62 -8.17
C GLU A 212 5.89 -16.32 -7.98
N ALA A 213 5.54 -15.09 -7.61
CA ALA A 213 4.16 -14.67 -7.41
C ALA A 213 3.33 -14.65 -8.71
N LEU A 214 3.97 -14.54 -9.85
CA LEU A 214 3.32 -14.66 -11.19
C LEU A 214 2.97 -16.10 -11.58
N LYS A 215 3.49 -17.11 -10.86
CA LYS A 215 3.21 -18.51 -11.17
C LYS A 215 1.84 -18.94 -10.66
N PRO A 216 1.15 -19.89 -11.35
CA PRO A 216 -0.19 -20.36 -10.94
C PRO A 216 -0.25 -20.93 -9.52
N GLU A 217 0.83 -21.49 -9.01
CA GLU A 217 0.93 -22.06 -7.68
C GLU A 217 0.74 -21.01 -6.58
N PHE A 218 1.06 -19.75 -6.86
CA PHE A 218 0.88 -18.66 -5.92
C PHE A 218 -0.60 -18.39 -5.62
N ALA A 219 -1.48 -18.58 -6.60
CA ALA A 219 -2.93 -18.50 -6.37
C ALA A 219 -3.43 -19.59 -5.40
N ALA A 220 -2.89 -20.81 -5.48
CA ALA A 220 -3.21 -21.87 -4.53
C ALA A 220 -2.74 -21.52 -3.11
N TYR A 221 -1.54 -20.96 -2.99
CA TYR A 221 -1.02 -20.45 -1.71
C TYR A 221 -1.94 -19.37 -1.11
N ALA A 222 -2.35 -18.37 -1.88
CA ALA A 222 -3.22 -17.29 -1.41
C ALA A 222 -4.58 -17.83 -0.92
N ARG A 223 -5.18 -18.76 -1.63
CA ARG A 223 -6.42 -19.45 -1.18
C ARG A 223 -6.21 -20.23 0.10
N ALA A 224 -5.10 -20.93 0.24
CA ALA A 224 -4.78 -21.68 1.46
C ALA A 224 -4.60 -20.74 2.67
N VAL A 225 -3.96 -19.57 2.50
CA VAL A 225 -3.85 -18.55 3.55
C VAL A 225 -5.23 -18.13 4.06
N LEU A 226 -6.19 -17.84 3.17
CA LEU A 226 -7.56 -17.47 3.56
C LEU A 226 -8.30 -18.62 4.25
N ALA A 227 -8.18 -19.83 3.74
CA ALA A 227 -8.83 -21.02 4.34
C ALA A 227 -8.31 -21.25 5.77
N ASN A 228 -6.99 -21.18 5.97
CA ASN A 228 -6.36 -21.34 7.27
C ASN A 228 -6.76 -20.21 8.24
N ALA A 229 -6.82 -18.96 7.79
CA ALA A 229 -7.25 -17.84 8.62
C ALA A 229 -8.69 -18.00 9.08
N ARG A 230 -9.60 -18.43 8.19
CA ARG A 230 -11.00 -18.72 8.52
C ARG A 230 -11.13 -19.88 9.52
N ALA A 231 -10.39 -20.95 9.31
CA ALA A 231 -10.38 -22.10 10.23
C ALA A 231 -9.90 -21.70 11.62
N LEU A 232 -8.82 -20.90 11.70
CA LEU A 232 -8.28 -20.37 12.95
C LEU A 232 -9.30 -19.48 13.67
N ALA A 233 -9.90 -18.51 12.96
CA ALA A 233 -10.91 -17.61 13.51
C ALA A 233 -12.12 -18.38 14.05
N SER A 234 -12.65 -19.34 13.27
CA SER A 234 -13.77 -20.18 13.71
C SER A 234 -13.42 -21.04 14.94
N ARG A 235 -12.18 -21.46 15.06
CA ARG A 235 -11.74 -22.24 16.23
C ARG A 235 -11.65 -21.38 17.48
N LEU A 236 -11.08 -20.17 17.36
CA LEU A 236 -10.93 -19.22 18.47
C LEU A 236 -12.30 -18.72 19.00
N GLN A 237 -13.29 -18.56 18.12
CA GLN A 237 -14.64 -18.14 18.52
C GLN A 237 -15.41 -19.18 19.34
N ARG A 238 -14.96 -20.44 19.35
CA ARG A 238 -15.58 -21.54 20.12
C ARG A 238 -15.02 -21.68 21.53
N HIS A 239 -13.99 -20.92 21.87
CA HIS A 239 -13.31 -20.91 23.16
C HIS A 239 -13.37 -19.55 23.84
#